data_390c96243565b9a6fad9d90d367edb4c
#
_entry.id   390c96243565b9a6fad9d90d367edb4c
#
_cell.length_a   1.000
_cell.length_b   1.000
_cell.length_c   1.000
_cell.angle_alpha   90.00
_cell.angle_beta   90.00
_cell.angle_gamma   90.00
#
_symmetry.space_group_name_H-M   'P 1'
#
loop_
_entity.id
_entity.type
_entity.pdbx_description
1 polymer ?
#
loop_
_entity_poly.entity_id
_entity_poly.type
_entity_poly.pdbx_seq_one_letter_code
_entity_poly.pdbx_strand_id
1 'polypeptide(L)' 'MELAEVTCPTCFEVFEVAMPHPDEMPTEVDYDCEVCCRPMVIVFTEDDVHARG' A
#
# COMPACT_ATOMS: atom_id res chain seq x y z
N MET A 1 3.03 -1.72 -16.57
CA MET A 1 3.11 -1.48 -15.12
C MET A 1 1.75 -1.73 -14.49
N GLU A 2 1.73 -2.41 -13.39
CA GLU A 2 0.50 -2.70 -12.69
C GLU A 2 0.35 -1.78 -11.48
N LEU A 3 -0.89 -1.40 -11.19
CA LEU A 3 -1.22 -0.60 -10.04
C LEU A 3 -2.06 -1.43 -9.08
N ALA A 4 -1.85 -1.22 -7.79
CA ALA A 4 -2.63 -1.89 -6.76
C ALA A 4 -3.45 -0.86 -6.00
N GLU A 5 -4.68 -1.21 -5.68
CA GLU A 5 -5.54 -0.36 -4.86
C GLU A 5 -5.29 -0.66 -3.39
N VAL A 6 -5.10 0.39 -2.63
CA VAL A 6 -4.83 0.29 -1.20
C VAL A 6 -5.78 1.21 -0.46
N THR A 7 -6.31 0.74 0.65
CA THR A 7 -7.21 1.54 1.47
C THR A 7 -6.50 1.97 2.74
N CYS A 8 -6.52 3.27 3.01
CA CYS A 8 -5.95 3.81 4.24
C CYS A 8 -6.70 3.26 5.44
N PRO A 9 -6.03 2.71 6.46
CA PRO A 9 -6.71 2.14 7.62
C PRO A 9 -7.28 3.19 8.57
N THR A 10 -6.95 4.45 8.36
CA THR A 10 -7.41 5.53 9.24
C THR A 10 -8.60 6.28 8.67
N CYS A 11 -8.49 6.75 7.41
CA CYS A 11 -9.55 7.54 6.78
C CYS A 11 -10.33 6.76 5.73
N PHE A 12 -9.92 5.53 5.42
CA PHE A 12 -10.56 4.65 4.45
C PHE A 12 -10.54 5.20 3.02
N GLU A 13 -9.63 6.12 2.74
CA GLU A 13 -9.47 6.62 1.38
C GLU A 13 -8.75 5.58 0.53
N VAL A 14 -9.24 5.37 -0.69
CA VAL A 14 -8.65 4.41 -1.61
C VAL A 14 -7.70 5.14 -2.56
N PHE A 15 -6.52 4.60 -2.75
CA PHE A 15 -5.56 5.16 -3.68
C PHE A 15 -4.80 4.03 -4.37
N GLU A 16 -4.14 4.37 -5.49
CA GLU A 16 -3.40 3.40 -6.26
C GLU A 16 -1.90 3.60 -6.07
N VAL A 17 -1.18 2.50 -5.96
CA VAL A 17 0.27 2.52 -5.83
C VAL A 17 0.87 1.58 -6.86
N ALA A 18 2.10 1.88 -7.29
CA ALA A 18 2.79 1.01 -8.24
C ALA A 18 3.18 -0.30 -7.56
N MET A 19 2.87 -1.41 -8.22
CA MET A 19 3.24 -2.73 -7.71
C MET A 19 4.75 -2.92 -7.83
N PRO A 20 5.40 -3.48 -6.81
CA PRO A 20 6.81 -3.84 -6.92
C PRO A 20 6.97 -5.03 -7.86
N HIS A 21 8.19 -5.25 -8.28
CA HIS A 21 8.50 -6.39 -9.13
C HIS A 21 8.23 -7.69 -8.35
N PRO A 22 7.73 -8.75 -9.03
CA PRO A 22 7.46 -10.03 -8.35
C PRO A 22 8.65 -10.60 -7.59
N ASP A 23 9.86 -10.32 -8.05
CA ASP A 23 11.08 -10.80 -7.41
C ASP A 23 11.32 -10.14 -6.06
N GLU A 24 10.68 -9.01 -5.81
CA GLU A 24 10.83 -8.25 -4.57
C GLU A 24 9.77 -8.59 -3.54
N MET A 25 8.80 -9.40 -3.90
CA MET A 25 7.75 -9.78 -2.97
C MET A 25 8.13 -11.00 -2.15
N PRO A 26 7.66 -11.11 -0.91
CA PRO A 26 6.87 -10.11 -0.20
C PRO A 26 7.71 -8.92 0.26
N THR A 27 7.12 -7.75 0.31
CA THR A 27 7.84 -6.55 0.73
C THR A 27 6.89 -5.57 1.42
N GLU A 28 7.47 -4.64 2.17
CA GLU A 28 6.72 -3.59 2.84
C GLU A 28 7.32 -2.25 2.49
N VAL A 29 6.47 -1.24 2.31
CA VAL A 29 6.89 0.10 1.93
C VAL A 29 6.23 1.11 2.85
N ASP A 30 7.00 2.07 3.34
CA ASP A 30 6.46 3.17 4.12
C ASP A 30 5.76 4.16 3.20
N TYR A 31 4.59 4.61 3.59
CA TYR A 31 3.79 5.52 2.80
C TYR A 31 3.00 6.45 3.71
N ASP A 32 2.89 7.71 3.32
CA ASP A 32 2.11 8.70 4.06
C ASP A 32 0.79 8.96 3.34
N CYS A 33 -0.31 8.87 4.06
CA CYS A 33 -1.61 9.16 3.49
C CYS A 33 -1.72 10.65 3.16
N GLU A 34 -2.16 10.97 1.95
CA GLU A 34 -2.30 12.36 1.52
C GLU A 34 -3.53 13.04 2.10
N VAL A 35 -4.48 12.26 2.58
CA VAL A 35 -5.75 12.78 3.09
C VAL A 35 -5.68 13.03 4.59
N CYS A 36 -5.29 12.03 5.37
CA CYS A 36 -5.23 12.17 6.82
C CYS A 36 -3.82 12.46 7.35
N CYS A 37 -2.84 12.45 6.47
CA CYS A 37 -1.43 12.76 6.81
C CYS A 37 -0.84 11.82 7.85
N ARG A 38 -1.33 10.59 7.94
CA ARG A 38 -0.80 9.62 8.88
C ARG A 38 0.12 8.63 8.19
N PRO A 39 1.22 8.25 8.84
CA PRO A 39 2.12 7.27 8.28
C PRO A 39 1.46 5.88 8.28
N MET A 40 1.75 5.10 7.27
CA MET A 40 1.27 3.73 7.18
C MET A 40 2.28 2.88 6.45
N VAL A 41 2.11 1.57 6.55
CA VAL A 41 2.96 0.61 5.86
C VAL A 41 2.09 -0.14 4.86
N ILE A 42 2.52 -0.15 3.61
CA ILE A 42 1.84 -0.92 2.56
C ILE A 42 2.55 -2.26 2.46
N VAL A 43 1.80 -3.33 2.68
CA VAL A 43 2.34 -4.69 2.65
C VAL A 43 1.96 -5.33 1.32
N PHE A 44 2.96 -5.72 0.56
CA PHE A 44 2.76 -6.42 -0.71
C PHE A 44 3.05 -7.90 -0.51
N THR A 45 2.07 -8.74 -0.81
CA THR A 45 2.24 -10.18 -0.75
C THR A 45 1.87 -10.77 -2.10
N GLU A 46 2.15 -12.04 -2.30
CA GLU A 46 1.81 -12.72 -3.55
C GLU A 46 0.30 -12.81 -3.74
N ASP A 47 -0.45 -12.83 -2.66
CA ASP A 47 -1.90 -13.01 -2.72
C ASP A 47 -2.68 -11.72 -2.50
N ASP A 48 -2.06 -10.71 -1.91
CA ASP A 48 -2.83 -9.53 -1.49
C ASP A 48 -1.93 -8.31 -1.33
N VAL A 49 -2.57 -7.15 -1.30
CA VAL A 49 -1.92 -5.88 -0.99
C VAL A 49 -2.82 -5.14 -0.01
N HIS A 50 -2.23 -4.69 1.08
CA HIS A 50 -3.00 -3.95 2.09
C HIS A 50 -2.11 -2.95 2.81
N ALA A 51 -2.76 -1.98 3.46
CA ALA A 51 -2.06 -0.99 4.28
C ALA A 51 -2.40 -1.21 5.74
N ARG A 52 -1.43 -0.94 6.60
CA ARG A 52 -1.64 -1.00 8.04
C ARG A 52 -1.06 0.25 8.69
N GLY A 53 -1.68 0.67 9.75
CA GLY A 53 -1.23 1.84 10.51
C GLY A 53 -0.16 1.54 11.52
#